data_55fbce8854cf5c8fbf0959cf68e66edd
#
_entry.id   55fbce8854cf5c8fbf0959cf68e66edd
#
_cell.length_a   1.000
_cell.length_b   1.000
_cell.length_c   1.000
_cell.angle_alpha   90.00
_cell.angle_beta   90.00
_cell.angle_gamma   90.00
#
_symmetry.space_group_name_H-M   'P 1'
#
loop_
_entity.id
_entity.type
_entity.pdbx_description
1 polymer ?
#
loop_
_entity_poly.entity_id
_entity_poly.type
_entity_poly.pdbx_seq_one_letter_code
_entity_poly.pdbx_strand_id
1 'polypeptide(L)'
;RRSPGRGPLSQALRVHQDFTGDLFTEKSARCWVEIRLAPGNNPVQAEEALRSHLQKNISPDFELEIKSDKGASPWMTGIAHPVFPLILDSLEKGFGEKACLYGCGGSIPFVAKLMQALGNVHPLCLGAYDPDARMHEPGESLSMPDLLGCTRAIIHFLAKIEKPMKRPFPD
;
A
#
# COMPACT_ATOMS: atom_id res chain seq x y z
N ARG A 1 -22.34 12.04 -9.73
CA ARG A 1 -22.89 10.69 -9.41
C ARG A 1 -21.81 9.93 -8.69
N ARG A 2 -21.98 9.70 -7.37
CA ARG A 2 -21.07 8.89 -6.56
C ARG A 2 -21.22 7.43 -6.98
N SER A 3 -20.13 6.78 -7.35
CA SER A 3 -20.09 5.33 -7.51
C SER A 3 -20.37 4.67 -6.15
N PRO A 4 -21.15 3.58 -6.09
CA PRO A 4 -21.41 2.87 -4.86
C PRO A 4 -20.09 2.34 -4.29
N GLY A 5 -19.88 2.58 -2.99
CA GLY A 5 -18.67 2.20 -2.27
C GLY A 5 -18.38 0.71 -2.42
N ARG A 6 -17.19 0.40 -2.88
CA ARG A 6 -16.64 -0.95 -2.76
C ARG A 6 -16.36 -1.19 -1.29
N GLY A 7 -16.93 -2.26 -0.76
CA GLY A 7 -16.73 -2.67 0.63
C GLY A 7 -15.25 -2.87 0.99
N PRO A 8 -14.95 -2.97 2.29
CA PRO A 8 -13.58 -3.06 2.76
C PRO A 8 -12.91 -4.32 2.22
N LEU A 9 -11.72 -4.14 1.65
CA LEU A 9 -10.75 -5.19 1.34
C LEU A 9 -11.08 -6.10 0.14
N SER A 10 -11.39 -5.52 -1.01
CA SER A 10 -11.27 -6.29 -2.25
C SER A 10 -9.78 -6.49 -2.55
N GLN A 11 -9.33 -7.75 -2.58
CA GLN A 11 -8.04 -8.11 -3.16
C GLN A 11 -8.02 -7.58 -4.59
N ALA A 12 -7.13 -6.64 -4.91
CA ALA A 12 -7.04 -6.13 -6.26
C ALA A 12 -6.06 -7.00 -7.04
N LEU A 13 -6.56 -7.68 -8.06
CA LEU A 13 -5.76 -8.37 -9.05
C LEU A 13 -5.50 -7.39 -10.21
N ARG A 14 -4.23 -7.11 -10.50
CA ARG A 14 -3.81 -6.36 -11.68
C ARG A 14 -3.11 -7.30 -12.64
N VAL A 15 -3.53 -7.28 -13.89
CA VAL A 15 -2.89 -8.01 -14.98
C VAL A 15 -2.39 -6.99 -15.99
N HIS A 16 -1.09 -6.95 -16.20
CA HIS A 16 -0.45 -6.14 -17.24
C HIS A 16 -0.06 -7.08 -18.39
N GLN A 17 -0.58 -6.81 -19.56
CA GLN A 17 -0.23 -7.54 -20.78
C GLN A 17 0.72 -6.69 -21.59
N ASP A 18 1.94 -7.18 -21.80
CA ASP A 18 2.86 -6.64 -22.78
C ASP A 18 2.77 -7.47 -24.06
N PHE A 19 2.02 -6.98 -25.01
CA PHE A 19 2.05 -7.51 -26.38
C PHE A 19 3.14 -6.78 -27.17
N THR A 20 4.28 -7.42 -27.32
CA THR A 20 5.33 -6.96 -28.22
C THR A 20 5.40 -7.93 -29.40
N GLY A 21 4.60 -7.69 -30.46
CA GLY A 21 4.67 -8.48 -31.68
C GLY A 21 3.36 -8.57 -32.47
N ASP A 22 3.47 -9.12 -33.68
CA ASP A 22 2.35 -9.38 -34.59
C ASP A 22 1.54 -10.59 -34.06
N LEU A 23 0.27 -10.40 -33.79
CA LEU A 23 -0.66 -11.39 -33.23
C LEU A 23 -0.70 -12.74 -33.98
N PHE A 24 -0.18 -12.78 -35.21
CA PHE A 24 -0.19 -13.98 -36.09
C PHE A 24 1.14 -14.76 -36.11
N THR A 25 2.21 -14.21 -35.55
CA THR A 25 3.54 -14.82 -35.60
C THR A 25 4.14 -15.16 -34.25
N GLU A 26 3.64 -14.60 -33.16
CA GLU A 26 4.17 -14.91 -31.83
C GLU A 26 3.62 -16.23 -31.27
N LYS A 27 4.57 -17.11 -30.91
CA LYS A 27 4.28 -18.40 -30.28
C LYS A 27 4.18 -18.29 -28.75
N SER A 28 4.37 -17.12 -28.17
CA SER A 28 4.35 -16.90 -26.73
C SER A 28 3.69 -15.59 -26.33
N ALA A 29 3.01 -15.58 -25.20
CA ALA A 29 2.47 -14.38 -24.57
C ALA A 29 2.97 -14.29 -23.13
N ARG A 30 3.19 -13.09 -22.61
CA ARG A 30 3.60 -12.84 -21.23
C ARG A 30 2.62 -11.90 -20.55
N CYS A 31 2.36 -12.14 -19.27
CA CYS A 31 1.62 -11.19 -18.46
C CYS A 31 2.24 -11.09 -17.07
N TRP A 32 2.10 -9.92 -16.47
CA TRP A 32 2.43 -9.68 -15.06
C TRP A 32 1.15 -9.72 -14.25
N VAL A 33 1.17 -10.50 -13.16
CA VAL A 33 0.03 -10.61 -12.26
C VAL A 33 0.45 -10.13 -10.88
N GLU A 34 -0.19 -9.08 -10.39
CA GLU A 34 0.01 -8.54 -9.05
C GLU A 34 -1.25 -8.76 -8.21
N ILE A 35 -1.08 -9.34 -7.02
CA ILE A 35 -2.16 -9.52 -6.04
C ILE A 35 -1.90 -8.63 -4.83
N ARG A 36 -2.85 -7.77 -4.50
CA ARG A 36 -2.86 -6.97 -3.27
C ARG A 36 -3.48 -7.80 -2.15
N LEU A 37 -2.66 -8.18 -1.18
CA LEU A 37 -3.10 -9.02 -0.07
C LEU A 37 -3.71 -8.19 1.05
N ALA A 38 -4.82 -8.65 1.60
CA ALA A 38 -5.39 -8.09 2.82
C ALA A 38 -4.55 -8.48 4.05
N PRO A 39 -4.56 -7.67 5.12
CA PRO A 39 -3.94 -8.02 6.40
C PRO A 39 -4.38 -9.41 6.88
N GLY A 40 -3.45 -10.20 7.39
CA GLY A 40 -3.67 -11.58 7.83
C GLY A 40 -3.47 -12.64 6.75
N ASN A 41 -3.34 -12.28 5.47
CA ASN A 41 -3.02 -13.25 4.42
C ASN A 41 -1.51 -13.55 4.39
N ASN A 42 -1.18 -14.79 4.08
CA ASN A 42 0.20 -15.23 3.88
C ASN A 42 0.58 -15.12 2.39
N PRO A 43 1.63 -14.36 2.02
CA PRO A 43 2.04 -14.19 0.63
C PRO A 43 2.39 -15.51 -0.07
N VAL A 44 3.03 -16.45 0.63
CA VAL A 44 3.41 -17.75 0.07
C VAL A 44 2.17 -18.57 -0.28
N GLN A 45 1.19 -18.62 0.62
CA GLN A 45 -0.07 -19.34 0.36
C GLN A 45 -0.87 -18.70 -0.77
N ALA A 46 -0.87 -17.36 -0.86
CA ALA A 46 -1.56 -16.65 -1.94
C ALA A 46 -0.90 -16.93 -3.30
N GLU A 47 0.43 -16.94 -3.36
CA GLU A 47 1.18 -17.31 -4.56
C GLU A 47 0.88 -18.75 -4.98
N GLU A 48 0.91 -19.68 -4.03
CA GLU A 48 0.67 -21.11 -4.27
C GLU A 48 -0.74 -21.37 -4.78
N ALA A 49 -1.74 -20.66 -4.22
CA ALA A 49 -3.11 -20.72 -4.67
C ALA A 49 -3.26 -20.19 -6.10
N LEU A 50 -2.63 -19.06 -6.44
CA LEU A 50 -2.63 -18.52 -7.80
C LEU A 50 -1.94 -19.47 -8.78
N ARG A 51 -0.76 -19.98 -8.43
CA ARG A 51 -0.01 -20.93 -9.24
C ARG A 51 -0.83 -22.18 -9.56
N SER A 52 -1.43 -22.78 -8.52
CA SER A 52 -2.29 -23.96 -8.66
C SER A 52 -3.51 -23.67 -9.53
N HIS A 53 -4.12 -22.49 -9.37
CA HIS A 53 -5.26 -22.09 -10.19
C HIS A 53 -4.88 -21.95 -11.66
N LEU A 54 -3.77 -21.32 -11.97
CA LEU A 54 -3.29 -21.14 -13.36
C LEU A 54 -2.96 -22.49 -13.99
N GLN A 55 -2.20 -23.34 -13.29
CA GLN A 55 -1.84 -24.68 -13.78
C GLN A 55 -3.05 -25.57 -14.06
N LYS A 56 -4.09 -25.47 -13.22
CA LYS A 56 -5.31 -26.28 -13.37
C LYS A 56 -6.20 -25.83 -14.51
N ASN A 57 -6.17 -24.52 -14.86
CA ASN A 57 -7.11 -23.93 -15.80
C ASN A 57 -6.50 -23.58 -17.16
N ILE A 58 -5.20 -23.76 -17.36
CA ILE A 58 -4.59 -23.56 -18.66
C ILE A 58 -5.01 -24.69 -19.63
N SER A 59 -5.23 -24.33 -20.91
CA SER A 59 -5.46 -25.35 -21.93
C SER A 59 -4.24 -26.27 -22.08
N PRO A 60 -4.43 -27.59 -22.30
CA PRO A 60 -3.33 -28.53 -22.55
C PRO A 60 -2.45 -28.17 -23.76
N ASP A 61 -2.96 -27.36 -24.68
CA ASP A 61 -2.23 -26.92 -25.88
C ASP A 61 -1.15 -25.87 -25.59
N PHE A 62 -1.10 -25.33 -24.36
CA PHE A 62 -0.16 -24.29 -23.98
C PHE A 62 0.79 -24.78 -22.89
N GLU A 63 2.06 -24.43 -23.03
CA GLU A 63 3.05 -24.55 -21.97
C GLU A 63 3.02 -23.32 -21.07
N LEU A 64 2.92 -23.51 -19.75
CA LEU A 64 2.85 -22.44 -18.76
C LEU A 64 4.15 -22.37 -17.95
N GLU A 65 4.90 -21.29 -18.12
CA GLU A 65 6.01 -20.93 -17.24
C GLU A 65 5.56 -19.86 -16.26
N ILE A 66 5.73 -20.08 -14.94
CA ILE A 66 5.41 -19.11 -13.89
C ILE A 66 6.69 -18.75 -13.16
N LYS A 67 7.10 -17.48 -13.28
CA LYS A 67 8.17 -16.87 -12.48
C LYS A 67 7.56 -15.99 -11.41
N SER A 68 8.05 -16.10 -10.19
CA SER A 68 7.54 -15.34 -9.06
C SER A 68 8.64 -14.48 -8.46
N ASP A 69 8.29 -13.25 -8.12
CA ASP A 69 9.09 -12.42 -7.25
C ASP A 69 8.67 -12.59 -5.79
N LYS A 70 9.57 -12.26 -4.87
CA LYS A 70 9.26 -12.34 -3.44
C LYS A 70 8.18 -11.32 -3.07
N GLY A 71 7.01 -11.82 -2.71
CA GLY A 71 5.92 -11.00 -2.18
C GLY A 71 6.29 -10.34 -0.85
N ALA A 72 5.61 -9.22 -0.57
CA ALA A 72 5.68 -8.56 0.72
C ALA A 72 4.48 -8.94 1.59
N SER A 73 4.71 -9.11 2.89
CA SER A 73 3.63 -9.32 3.84
C SER A 73 2.74 -8.08 3.91
N PRO A 74 1.41 -8.25 3.92
CA PRO A 74 0.51 -7.15 4.19
C PRO A 74 0.67 -6.69 5.65
N TRP A 75 0.36 -5.44 5.90
CA TRP A 75 0.39 -4.90 7.25
C TRP A 75 -0.83 -4.03 7.53
N MET A 76 -1.16 -3.90 8.78
CA MET A 76 -2.20 -3.00 9.27
C MET A 76 -1.77 -2.46 10.62
N THR A 77 -2.04 -1.20 10.87
CA THR A 77 -1.82 -0.59 12.19
C THR A 77 -3.12 -0.53 12.99
N GLY A 78 -3.01 -0.72 14.30
CA GLY A 78 -4.16 -0.63 15.21
C GLY A 78 -4.52 0.83 15.49
N ILE A 79 -5.63 1.31 14.93
CA ILE A 79 -6.10 2.70 15.06
C ILE A 79 -6.57 3.08 16.46
N ALA A 80 -6.72 2.12 17.38
CA ALA A 80 -7.08 2.36 18.78
C ALA A 80 -5.91 2.92 19.62
N HIS A 81 -4.67 2.90 19.08
CA HIS A 81 -3.52 3.42 19.83
C HIS A 81 -3.62 4.95 20.03
N PRO A 82 -3.26 5.49 21.21
CA PRO A 82 -3.39 6.91 21.54
C PRO A 82 -2.67 7.89 20.59
N VAL A 83 -1.73 7.40 19.79
CA VAL A 83 -1.04 8.22 18.77
C VAL A 83 -1.98 8.70 17.67
N PHE A 84 -3.07 7.94 17.38
CA PHE A 84 -3.97 8.28 16.26
C PHE A 84 -4.81 9.53 16.51
N PRO A 85 -5.46 9.74 17.67
CA PRO A 85 -6.11 11.01 17.97
C PRO A 85 -5.14 12.20 17.89
N LEU A 86 -3.88 12.03 18.30
CA LEU A 86 -2.89 13.11 18.26
C LEU A 86 -2.53 13.49 16.82
N ILE A 87 -2.31 12.51 15.95
CA ILE A 87 -1.98 12.82 14.54
C ILE A 87 -3.19 13.37 13.78
N LEU A 88 -4.41 12.88 14.04
CA LEU A 88 -5.62 13.40 13.40
C LEU A 88 -5.85 14.87 13.77
N ASP A 89 -5.79 15.23 15.06
CA ASP A 89 -5.88 16.64 15.49
C ASP A 89 -4.74 17.50 14.94
N SER A 90 -3.56 16.92 14.74
CA SER A 90 -2.43 17.64 14.15
C SER A 90 -2.62 17.88 12.65
N LEU A 91 -3.20 16.93 11.93
CA LEU A 91 -3.60 17.08 10.53
C LEU A 91 -4.69 18.13 10.37
N GLU A 92 -5.71 18.14 11.22
CA GLU A 92 -6.73 19.21 11.21
C GLU A 92 -6.12 20.59 11.39
N LYS A 93 -5.17 20.73 12.29
CA LYS A 93 -4.45 22.03 12.50
C LYS A 93 -3.54 22.39 11.33
N GLY A 94 -2.92 21.41 10.70
CA GLY A 94 -2.02 21.62 9.55
C GLY A 94 -2.75 22.05 8.30
N PHE A 95 -3.90 21.47 8.02
CA PHE A 95 -4.67 21.68 6.80
C PHE A 95 -5.85 22.65 6.98
N GLY A 96 -6.32 22.88 8.21
CA GLY A 96 -7.52 23.68 8.50
C GLY A 96 -8.83 22.94 8.21
N GLU A 97 -8.78 21.65 7.91
CA GLU A 97 -9.91 20.80 7.55
C GLU A 97 -9.94 19.55 8.41
N LYS A 98 -11.14 18.99 8.62
CA LYS A 98 -11.32 17.81 9.44
C LYS A 98 -10.63 16.59 8.82
N ALA A 99 -9.73 15.95 9.57
CA ALA A 99 -9.06 14.74 9.16
C ALA A 99 -10.01 13.54 9.13
N CYS A 100 -9.81 12.64 8.17
CA CYS A 100 -10.55 11.39 8.08
C CYS A 100 -9.61 10.19 7.88
N LEU A 101 -10.07 9.03 8.34
CA LEU A 101 -9.37 7.77 8.12
C LEU A 101 -9.94 7.07 6.89
N TYR A 102 -9.08 6.58 6.03
CA TYR A 102 -9.49 5.72 4.92
C TYR A 102 -8.49 4.57 4.74
N GLY A 103 -8.95 3.45 4.17
CA GLY A 103 -8.09 2.33 3.84
C GLY A 103 -7.40 2.57 2.51
N CYS A 104 -6.09 2.43 2.48
CA CYS A 104 -5.30 2.52 1.26
C CYS A 104 -4.61 1.20 0.95
N GLY A 105 -4.77 0.72 -0.28
CA GLY A 105 -4.13 -0.51 -0.78
C GLY A 105 -2.79 -0.22 -1.46
N GLY A 106 -1.87 0.46 -0.78
CA GLY A 106 -0.51 0.71 -1.27
C GLY A 106 0.46 -0.41 -0.88
N SER A 107 1.45 -0.72 -1.73
CA SER A 107 2.56 -1.60 -1.35
C SER A 107 3.69 -0.77 -0.77
N ILE A 108 3.91 -0.89 0.54
CA ILE A 108 5.09 -0.32 1.20
C ILE A 108 5.80 -1.44 1.97
N PRO A 109 6.56 -2.31 1.28
CA PRO A 109 7.21 -3.48 1.90
C PRO A 109 8.14 -3.13 3.05
N PHE A 110 8.75 -1.94 2.99
CA PHE A 110 9.62 -1.42 4.04
C PHE A 110 8.90 -1.30 5.38
N VAL A 111 7.65 -0.83 5.40
CA VAL A 111 6.88 -0.65 6.65
C VAL A 111 6.66 -1.99 7.35
N ALA A 112 6.28 -3.03 6.61
CA ALA A 112 6.11 -4.36 7.17
C ALA A 112 7.41 -4.90 7.80
N LYS A 113 8.55 -4.71 7.12
CA LYS A 113 9.87 -5.10 7.64
C LYS A 113 10.27 -4.29 8.88
N LEU A 114 9.99 -2.98 8.88
CA LEU A 114 10.25 -2.10 10.02
C LEU A 114 9.45 -2.53 11.24
N MET A 115 8.16 -2.81 11.07
CA MET A 115 7.31 -3.33 12.16
C MET A 115 7.83 -4.64 12.73
N GLN A 116 8.32 -5.55 11.88
CA GLN A 116 8.91 -6.81 12.33
C GLN A 116 10.21 -6.60 13.11
N ALA A 117 11.05 -5.66 12.66
CA ALA A 117 12.35 -5.40 13.30
C ALA A 117 12.20 -4.63 14.62
N LEU A 118 11.29 -3.69 14.70
CA LEU A 118 11.10 -2.82 15.87
C LEU A 118 10.07 -3.35 16.87
N GLY A 119 9.33 -4.41 16.51
CA GLY A 119 8.30 -4.97 17.38
C GLY A 119 7.06 -4.07 17.46
N ASN A 120 6.59 -3.81 18.69
CA ASN A 120 5.30 -3.14 18.93
C ASN A 120 5.31 -1.64 18.56
N VAL A 121 5.43 -1.32 17.27
CA VAL A 121 5.37 0.05 16.74
C VAL A 121 4.10 0.28 15.93
N HIS A 122 3.62 1.51 15.92
CA HIS A 122 2.45 1.95 15.16
C HIS A 122 2.90 2.94 14.08
N PRO A 123 3.20 2.49 12.85
CA PRO A 123 3.67 3.35 11.80
C PRO A 123 2.59 4.35 11.38
N LEU A 124 3.01 5.59 11.22
CA LEU A 124 2.22 6.68 10.65
C LEU A 124 2.84 7.04 9.30
N CYS A 125 2.17 6.70 8.22
CA CYS A 125 2.61 7.06 6.87
C CYS A 125 1.93 8.38 6.49
N LEU A 126 2.73 9.41 6.29
CA LEU A 126 2.28 10.74 5.90
C LEU A 126 3.01 11.16 4.64
N GLY A 127 2.34 11.95 3.81
CA GLY A 127 2.94 12.51 2.61
C GLY A 127 1.99 13.51 1.97
N ALA A 128 2.55 14.49 1.26
CA ALA A 128 1.79 15.40 0.43
C ALA A 128 1.44 14.66 -0.86
N TYR A 129 0.17 14.44 -1.09
CA TYR A 129 -0.35 13.76 -2.27
C TYR A 129 -1.71 14.34 -2.65
N ASP A 130 -1.87 14.65 -3.91
CA ASP A 130 -3.14 15.06 -4.50
C ASP A 130 -3.45 14.22 -5.75
N PRO A 131 -4.72 14.22 -6.24
CA PRO A 131 -5.11 13.41 -7.41
C PRO A 131 -4.37 13.77 -8.70
N ASP A 132 -3.84 14.99 -8.80
CA ASP A 132 -3.16 15.50 -9.99
C ASP A 132 -1.63 15.28 -9.95
N ALA A 133 -1.12 14.72 -8.85
CA ALA A 133 0.31 14.55 -8.61
C ALA A 133 1.02 13.62 -9.61
N ARG A 134 0.30 12.79 -10.36
CA ARG A 134 0.83 11.81 -11.34
C ARG A 134 1.94 10.94 -10.77
N MET A 135 1.69 10.39 -9.59
CA MET A 135 2.68 9.56 -8.89
C MET A 135 3.21 8.43 -9.78
N HIS A 136 4.54 8.31 -9.88
CA HIS A 136 5.27 7.32 -10.70
C HIS A 136 5.11 7.51 -12.22
N GLU A 137 4.73 8.71 -12.67
CA GLU A 137 4.61 9.03 -14.09
C GLU A 137 5.51 10.21 -14.49
N PRO A 138 5.88 10.34 -15.76
CA PRO A 138 6.55 11.54 -16.23
C PRO A 138 5.70 12.80 -15.98
N GLY A 139 6.31 13.83 -15.42
CA GLY A 139 5.62 15.06 -15.03
C GLY A 139 4.97 14.97 -13.65
N GLU A 140 5.44 14.05 -12.79
CA GLU A 140 5.08 14.02 -11.37
C GLU A 140 5.24 15.40 -10.74
N SER A 141 4.24 15.81 -9.97
CA SER A 141 4.17 17.12 -9.34
C SER A 141 3.82 17.00 -7.86
N LEU A 142 3.99 18.09 -7.15
CA LEU A 142 3.68 18.23 -5.74
C LEU A 142 2.86 19.48 -5.49
N SER A 143 1.74 19.35 -4.80
CA SER A 143 0.97 20.48 -4.30
C SER A 143 1.72 21.19 -3.16
N MET A 144 2.11 22.45 -3.38
CA MET A 144 2.77 23.24 -2.33
C MET A 144 1.86 23.50 -1.12
N PRO A 145 0.55 23.77 -1.26
CA PRO A 145 -0.36 23.83 -0.13
C PRO A 145 -0.37 22.55 0.70
N ASP A 146 -0.37 21.37 0.06
CA ASP A 146 -0.39 20.09 0.76
C ASP A 146 0.94 19.79 1.45
N LEU A 147 2.06 20.13 0.83
CA LEU A 147 3.37 20.06 1.48
C LEU A 147 3.42 20.92 2.75
N LEU A 148 2.93 22.15 2.68
CA LEU A 148 2.87 23.05 3.82
C LEU A 148 1.90 22.55 4.89
N GLY A 149 0.75 22.00 4.51
CA GLY A 149 -0.23 21.36 5.40
C GLY A 149 0.38 20.19 6.15
N CYS A 150 1.04 19.27 5.45
CA CYS A 150 1.76 18.14 6.04
C CYS A 150 2.87 18.60 7.00
N THR A 151 3.66 19.60 6.58
CA THR A 151 4.75 20.15 7.41
C THR A 151 4.21 20.73 8.73
N ARG A 152 3.16 21.55 8.68
CA ARG A 152 2.49 22.08 9.86
C ARG A 152 1.93 20.98 10.75
N ALA A 153 1.29 19.97 10.15
CA ALA A 153 0.75 18.82 10.89
C ALA A 153 1.86 18.07 11.66
N ILE A 154 3.02 17.85 11.03
CA ILE A 154 4.17 17.20 11.68
C ILE A 154 4.68 18.07 12.85
N ILE A 155 4.80 19.38 12.66
CA ILE A 155 5.20 20.31 13.73
C ILE A 155 4.22 20.24 14.92
N HIS A 156 2.91 20.30 14.65
CA HIS A 156 1.89 20.17 15.69
C HIS A 156 1.92 18.82 16.39
N PHE A 157 2.20 17.75 15.64
CA PHE A 157 2.31 16.41 16.19
C PHE A 157 3.52 16.29 17.12
N LEU A 158 4.70 16.70 16.66
CA LEU A 158 5.93 16.64 17.44
C LEU A 158 5.85 17.50 18.72
N ALA A 159 5.22 18.67 18.65
CA ALA A 159 5.01 19.52 19.81
C ALA A 159 4.12 18.89 20.91
N LYS A 160 3.33 17.88 20.59
CA LYS A 160 2.48 17.18 21.54
C LYS A 160 3.14 15.95 22.17
N ILE A 161 4.21 15.45 21.56
CA ILE A 161 4.99 14.33 22.10
C ILE A 161 6.00 14.90 23.11
N GLU A 162 5.50 15.45 24.21
CA GLU A 162 6.33 16.12 25.26
C GLU A 162 7.07 15.14 26.17
N LYS A 163 6.68 13.89 26.18
CA LYS A 163 7.36 12.88 27.00
C LYS A 163 7.91 11.78 26.10
N PRO A 164 9.17 11.36 26.28
CA PRO A 164 9.65 10.17 25.59
C PRO A 164 8.68 9.03 25.95
N MET A 165 7.94 8.55 24.96
CA MET A 165 7.27 7.26 25.12
C MET A 165 8.34 6.30 25.62
N LYS A 166 8.09 5.65 26.75
CA LYS A 166 9.04 4.68 27.34
C LYS A 166 9.58 3.86 26.19
N ARG A 167 10.92 3.87 26.04
CA ARG A 167 11.59 3.16 24.92
C ARG A 167 11.04 1.74 24.92
N PRO A 168 10.52 1.24 23.79
CA PRO A 168 10.00 -0.12 23.72
C PRO A 168 11.11 -1.19 23.71
N PHE A 169 12.39 -0.73 23.83
CA PHE A 169 13.54 -1.62 23.80
C PHE A 169 14.11 -1.77 25.22
N PRO A 170 14.26 -3.01 25.72
CA PRO A 170 15.12 -3.25 26.85
C PRO A 170 16.57 -2.93 26.43
N ASP A 171 17.34 -2.38 27.38
CA ASP A 171 18.78 -2.15 27.23
C ASP A 171 19.53 -3.46 26.94
#